data_3e66884bf98098a57a456eb277e054cd
#
_entry.id   3e66884bf98098a57a456eb277e054cd
#
_cell.length_a   1.000
_cell.length_b   1.000
_cell.length_c   1.000
_cell.angle_alpha   90.00
_cell.angle_beta   90.00
_cell.angle_gamma   90.00
#
_symmetry.space_group_name_H-M   'P 1'
#
loop_
_entity.id
_entity.type
_entity.pdbx_description
1 polymer ?
#
loop_
_entity_poly.entity_id
_entity_poly.type
_entity_poly.pdbx_seq_one_letter_code
_entity_poly.pdbx_strand_id
1 'polypeptide(L)'
;MELQNGDRFGRLTVIRKDGVHRKPCGTTQSKYLCQCDCGNQVVVLGQNLRTGNTKSCGCLSKEIKDARRLPESKGVINQIILQYKRHARDRGLSWELNYDQVKELIYAPCYYCGIERSNHKVTKNCKEGYDHNGIDRIDSSIGYVFGNVVPCCKVCNYAKSDMSQKEFILWAKRVADHTKAMAEQWG
;
A
#
# COMPACT_ATOMS: atom_id res chain seq x y z
N MET A 1 46.19 2.53 -5.26
CA MET A 1 46.51 1.75 -4.04
C MET A 1 45.64 0.52 -4.01
N GLU A 2 46.19 -0.68 -3.85
CA GLU A 2 45.43 -1.93 -3.78
C GLU A 2 44.90 -2.13 -2.36
N LEU A 3 43.68 -2.65 -2.21
CA LEU A 3 43.10 -2.89 -0.90
C LEU A 3 43.67 -4.19 -0.32
N GLN A 4 43.91 -4.18 0.99
CA GLN A 4 44.51 -5.29 1.74
C GLN A 4 43.46 -6.10 2.48
N ASN A 5 43.82 -7.34 2.84
CA ASN A 5 42.99 -8.14 3.74
C ASN A 5 42.84 -7.41 5.10
N GLY A 6 41.64 -7.32 5.61
CA GLY A 6 41.29 -6.60 6.84
C GLY A 6 40.88 -5.15 6.64
N ASP A 7 41.06 -4.55 5.45
CA ASP A 7 40.55 -3.19 5.18
C ASP A 7 39.04 -3.12 5.38
N ARG A 8 38.57 -2.10 6.14
CA ARG A 8 37.17 -1.99 6.52
C ARG A 8 36.47 -0.80 5.84
N PHE A 9 35.28 -1.06 5.27
CA PHE A 9 34.43 -0.08 4.61
C PHE A 9 32.97 -0.22 5.08
N GLY A 10 32.57 0.56 6.07
CA GLY A 10 31.29 0.43 6.73
C GLY A 10 31.15 -0.93 7.42
N ARG A 11 30.21 -1.76 6.99
CA ARG A 11 29.99 -3.13 7.48
C ARG A 11 30.78 -4.20 6.69
N LEU A 12 31.62 -3.80 5.75
CA LEU A 12 32.38 -4.72 4.90
C LEU A 12 33.85 -4.73 5.30
N THR A 13 34.39 -5.94 5.49
CA THR A 13 35.83 -6.18 5.69
C THR A 13 36.36 -6.96 4.49
N VAL A 14 37.39 -6.47 3.86
CA VAL A 14 38.03 -7.12 2.71
C VAL A 14 38.68 -8.45 3.16
N ILE A 15 38.34 -9.55 2.45
CA ILE A 15 38.97 -10.85 2.64
C ILE A 15 40.13 -11.02 1.66
N ARG A 16 39.88 -10.77 0.35
CA ARG A 16 40.86 -10.97 -0.70
C ARG A 16 40.42 -10.27 -1.99
N LYS A 17 41.36 -10.08 -2.88
CA LYS A 17 41.05 -9.70 -4.26
C LYS A 17 40.35 -10.86 -4.97
N ASP A 18 39.26 -10.56 -5.71
CA ASP A 18 38.42 -11.54 -6.39
C ASP A 18 38.30 -11.23 -7.90
N GLY A 19 39.45 -10.93 -8.52
CA GLY A 19 39.56 -10.68 -9.95
C GLY A 19 39.33 -9.23 -10.35
N VAL A 20 39.00 -9.02 -11.61
CA VAL A 20 38.83 -7.70 -12.21
C VAL A 20 37.52 -7.62 -12.99
N HIS A 21 36.93 -6.45 -13.03
CA HIS A 21 35.82 -6.11 -13.91
C HIS A 21 36.34 -5.26 -15.07
N ARG A 22 36.10 -5.70 -16.30
CA ARG A 22 36.46 -4.98 -17.52
C ARG A 22 35.29 -4.18 -18.02
N LYS A 23 35.45 -2.88 -18.13
CA LYS A 23 34.41 -1.98 -18.68
C LYS A 23 34.41 -2.01 -20.20
N PRO A 24 33.28 -1.67 -20.88
CA PRO A 24 33.23 -1.56 -22.35
C PRO A 24 34.27 -0.62 -22.95
N CYS A 25 34.70 0.41 -22.22
CA CYS A 25 35.73 1.35 -22.63
C CYS A 25 37.18 0.79 -22.48
N GLY A 26 37.35 -0.51 -22.14
CA GLY A 26 38.65 -1.15 -22.00
C GLY A 26 39.31 -1.01 -20.63
N THR A 27 38.88 -0.09 -19.77
CA THR A 27 39.45 0.08 -18.44
C THR A 27 39.03 -1.07 -17.50
N THR A 28 39.93 -1.43 -16.57
CA THR A 28 39.72 -2.48 -15.59
C THR A 28 39.58 -1.93 -14.18
N GLN A 29 38.74 -2.59 -13.37
CA GLN A 29 38.56 -2.30 -11.96
C GLN A 29 38.69 -3.57 -11.13
N SER A 30 39.51 -3.54 -10.07
CA SER A 30 39.64 -4.68 -9.15
C SER A 30 38.37 -4.93 -8.39
N LYS A 31 38.00 -6.19 -8.26
CA LYS A 31 36.91 -6.69 -7.40
C LYS A 31 37.52 -7.30 -6.14
N TYR A 32 36.81 -7.19 -5.04
CA TYR A 32 37.21 -7.72 -3.75
C TYR A 32 36.07 -8.50 -3.12
N LEU A 33 36.38 -9.70 -2.62
CA LEU A 33 35.50 -10.45 -1.76
C LEU A 33 35.56 -9.83 -0.37
N CYS A 34 34.39 -9.49 0.18
CA CYS A 34 34.25 -8.85 1.48
C CYS A 34 33.32 -9.66 2.37
N GLN A 35 33.66 -9.74 3.66
CA GLN A 35 32.80 -10.23 4.72
C GLN A 35 31.98 -9.06 5.27
N CYS A 36 30.66 -9.23 5.37
CA CYS A 36 29.77 -8.25 6.01
C CYS A 36 29.55 -8.61 7.48
N ASP A 37 29.36 -7.61 8.32
CA ASP A 37 29.05 -7.83 9.76
C ASP A 37 27.80 -8.68 10.01
N CYS A 38 26.87 -8.76 9.04
CA CYS A 38 25.70 -9.62 9.10
C CYS A 38 25.96 -11.11 8.77
N GLY A 39 27.21 -11.50 8.54
CA GLY A 39 27.60 -12.86 8.18
C GLY A 39 27.63 -13.20 6.69
N ASN A 40 27.08 -12.35 5.82
CA ASN A 40 27.09 -12.60 4.37
C ASN A 40 28.39 -12.14 3.71
N GLN A 41 28.80 -12.85 2.67
CA GLN A 41 29.91 -12.43 1.79
C GLN A 41 29.35 -11.78 0.52
N VAL A 42 30.11 -10.81 -0.01
CA VAL A 42 29.76 -10.10 -1.24
C VAL A 42 31.01 -9.66 -1.99
N VAL A 43 30.96 -9.76 -3.31
CA VAL A 43 32.04 -9.25 -4.18
C VAL A 43 31.72 -7.82 -4.59
N VAL A 44 32.63 -6.88 -4.31
CA VAL A 44 32.42 -5.45 -4.52
C VAL A 44 33.56 -4.89 -5.34
N LEU A 45 33.28 -3.90 -6.21
CA LEU A 45 34.32 -3.13 -6.91
C LEU A 45 35.11 -2.26 -5.91
N GLY A 46 36.41 -2.29 -5.97
CA GLY A 46 37.28 -1.53 -5.07
C GLY A 46 37.00 -0.02 -5.08
N GLN A 47 36.54 0.52 -6.20
CA GLN A 47 36.13 1.93 -6.29
C GLN A 47 34.91 2.20 -5.41
N ASN A 48 33.89 1.31 -5.41
CA ASN A 48 32.68 1.49 -4.62
C ASN A 48 32.95 1.39 -3.10
N LEU A 49 33.95 0.62 -2.71
CA LEU A 49 34.41 0.57 -1.32
C LEU A 49 35.07 1.91 -0.93
N ARG A 50 36.02 2.40 -1.71
CA ARG A 50 36.75 3.66 -1.42
C ARG A 50 35.85 4.89 -1.43
N THR A 51 34.88 4.96 -2.33
CA THR A 51 33.93 6.08 -2.40
C THR A 51 32.81 5.99 -1.39
N GLY A 52 32.70 4.87 -0.66
CA GLY A 52 31.62 4.62 0.29
C GLY A 52 30.26 4.37 -0.35
N ASN A 53 30.19 4.13 -1.67
CA ASN A 53 28.96 3.79 -2.37
C ASN A 53 28.40 2.42 -1.94
N THR A 54 29.26 1.50 -1.51
CA THR A 54 28.88 0.20 -0.97
C THR A 54 29.41 0.05 0.45
N LYS A 55 28.50 0.06 1.45
CA LYS A 55 28.82 -0.01 2.88
C LYS A 55 28.37 -1.30 3.56
N SER A 56 27.66 -2.18 2.86
CA SER A 56 27.16 -3.47 3.36
C SER A 56 26.88 -4.42 2.18
N CYS A 57 26.54 -5.68 2.45
CA CYS A 57 26.07 -6.64 1.44
C CYS A 57 24.65 -6.37 0.92
N GLY A 58 24.03 -5.26 1.34
CA GLY A 58 22.61 -4.93 1.11
C GLY A 58 21.77 -4.97 2.40
N CYS A 59 22.28 -5.59 3.48
CA CYS A 59 21.57 -5.69 4.76
C CYS A 59 21.20 -4.31 5.33
N LEU A 60 22.10 -3.33 5.28
CA LEU A 60 21.83 -1.97 5.76
C LEU A 60 20.64 -1.32 5.01
N SER A 61 20.59 -1.49 3.68
CA SER A 61 19.47 -0.98 2.89
C SER A 61 18.15 -1.67 3.24
N LYS A 62 18.20 -2.97 3.52
CA LYS A 62 17.03 -3.74 3.97
C LYS A 62 16.56 -3.26 5.33
N GLU A 63 17.45 -3.14 6.31
CA GLU A 63 17.14 -2.63 7.65
C GLU A 63 16.49 -1.24 7.62
N ILE A 64 17.03 -0.31 6.80
CA ILE A 64 16.47 1.03 6.63
C ILE A 64 15.05 0.96 6.03
N LYS A 65 14.84 0.09 5.03
CA LYS A 65 13.51 -0.11 4.42
C LYS A 65 12.53 -0.70 5.42
N ASP A 66 12.96 -1.70 6.18
CA ASP A 66 12.11 -2.35 7.18
C ASP A 66 11.76 -1.40 8.34
N ALA A 67 12.72 -0.58 8.80
CA ALA A 67 12.50 0.45 9.81
C ALA A 67 11.54 1.58 9.34
N ARG A 68 11.50 1.88 8.04
CA ARG A 68 10.58 2.85 7.44
C ARG A 68 9.24 2.24 7.04
N ARG A 69 9.11 0.92 7.15
CA ARG A 69 7.89 0.21 6.77
C ARG A 69 6.76 0.60 7.71
N LEU A 70 5.70 1.17 7.13
CA LEU A 70 4.48 1.45 7.88
C LEU A 70 3.85 0.12 8.34
N PRO A 71 3.15 0.09 9.50
CA PRO A 71 2.29 -1.04 9.85
C PRO A 71 1.41 -1.43 8.66
N GLU A 72 1.19 -2.72 8.45
CA GLU A 72 0.47 -3.24 7.27
C GLU A 72 -0.89 -2.59 7.09
N SER A 73 -1.65 -2.43 8.18
CA SER A 73 -2.92 -1.71 8.20
C SER A 73 -2.80 -0.28 7.68
N LYS A 74 -1.78 0.46 8.13
CA LYS A 74 -1.56 1.86 7.73
C LYS A 74 -1.23 1.99 6.25
N GLY A 75 -0.45 1.05 5.71
CA GLY A 75 -0.12 0.99 4.27
C GLY A 75 -1.37 0.79 3.40
N VAL A 76 -2.27 -0.11 3.79
CA VAL A 76 -3.52 -0.38 3.06
C VAL A 76 -4.46 0.81 3.11
N ILE A 77 -4.67 1.41 4.28
CA ILE A 77 -5.52 2.60 4.42
C ILE A 77 -5.02 3.75 3.54
N ASN A 78 -3.71 4.00 3.54
CA ASN A 78 -3.12 5.03 2.66
C ASN A 78 -3.36 4.74 1.18
N GLN A 79 -3.31 3.48 0.73
CA GLN A 79 -3.65 3.12 -0.65
C GLN A 79 -5.13 3.38 -0.97
N ILE A 80 -6.03 3.08 -0.03
CA ILE A 80 -7.47 3.38 -0.16
C ILE A 80 -7.66 4.90 -0.30
N ILE A 81 -7.06 5.69 0.59
CA ILE A 81 -7.11 7.16 0.55
C ILE A 81 -6.62 7.68 -0.80
N LEU A 82 -5.48 7.20 -1.29
CA LEU A 82 -4.92 7.63 -2.58
C LEU A 82 -5.85 7.30 -3.75
N GLN A 83 -6.50 6.14 -3.72
CA GLN A 83 -7.48 5.74 -4.72
C GLN A 83 -8.69 6.68 -4.73
N TYR A 84 -9.27 6.97 -3.55
CA TYR A 84 -10.41 7.89 -3.44
C TYR A 84 -10.04 9.33 -3.83
N LYS A 85 -8.88 9.84 -3.40
CA LYS A 85 -8.37 11.16 -3.81
C LYS A 85 -8.23 11.27 -5.33
N ARG A 86 -7.73 10.21 -5.99
CA ARG A 86 -7.65 10.18 -7.45
C ARG A 86 -9.03 10.26 -8.07
N HIS A 87 -9.98 9.41 -7.62
CA HIS A 87 -11.36 9.42 -8.14
C HIS A 87 -12.08 10.74 -7.88
N ALA A 88 -11.85 11.38 -6.73
CA ALA A 88 -12.39 12.71 -6.43
C ALA A 88 -11.86 13.75 -7.41
N ARG A 89 -10.55 13.80 -7.60
CA ARG A 89 -9.90 14.72 -8.55
C ARG A 89 -10.40 14.51 -9.99
N ASP A 90 -10.50 13.25 -10.44
CA ASP A 90 -10.92 12.91 -11.80
C ASP A 90 -12.39 13.31 -12.08
N ARG A 91 -13.19 13.50 -11.00
CA ARG A 91 -14.59 13.98 -11.05
C ARG A 91 -14.75 15.45 -10.68
N GLY A 92 -13.66 16.18 -10.43
CA GLY A 92 -13.71 17.58 -9.99
C GLY A 92 -14.30 17.82 -8.60
N LEU A 93 -14.19 16.81 -7.71
CA LEU A 93 -14.76 16.84 -6.37
C LEU A 93 -13.71 17.12 -5.31
N SER A 94 -14.10 17.81 -4.23
CA SER A 94 -13.23 18.06 -3.07
C SER A 94 -12.97 16.79 -2.26
N TRP A 95 -11.80 16.75 -1.59
CA TRP A 95 -11.42 15.73 -0.62
C TRP A 95 -10.92 16.40 0.65
N GLU A 96 -11.63 16.25 1.75
CA GLU A 96 -11.32 16.88 3.04
C GLU A 96 -11.13 15.88 4.19
N LEU A 97 -11.30 14.59 3.92
CA LEU A 97 -11.17 13.55 4.96
C LEU A 97 -9.71 13.33 5.35
N ASN A 98 -9.47 13.25 6.66
CA ASN A 98 -8.19 12.83 7.23
C ASN A 98 -8.08 11.30 7.34
N TYR A 99 -6.91 10.82 7.77
CA TYR A 99 -6.61 9.39 7.89
C TYR A 99 -7.54 8.65 8.86
N ASP A 100 -7.80 9.24 10.04
CA ASP A 100 -8.58 8.59 11.09
C ASP A 100 -10.06 8.50 10.70
N GLN A 101 -10.61 9.54 10.09
CA GLN A 101 -11.97 9.52 9.53
C GLN A 101 -12.13 8.44 8.46
N VAL A 102 -11.17 8.31 7.55
CA VAL A 102 -11.21 7.24 6.54
C VAL A 102 -11.12 5.87 7.19
N LYS A 103 -10.24 5.70 8.20
CA LYS A 103 -10.10 4.46 8.93
C LYS A 103 -11.41 4.03 9.61
N GLU A 104 -12.07 4.95 10.29
CA GLU A 104 -13.38 4.70 10.92
C GLU A 104 -14.41 4.27 9.89
N LEU A 105 -14.55 5.01 8.79
CA LEU A 105 -15.51 4.72 7.73
C LEU A 105 -15.31 3.34 7.11
N ILE A 106 -14.09 3.00 6.73
CA ILE A 106 -13.85 1.73 6.01
C ILE A 106 -13.95 0.49 6.91
N TYR A 107 -13.86 0.65 8.23
CA TYR A 107 -14.01 -0.45 9.18
C TYR A 107 -15.41 -0.55 9.79
N ALA A 108 -16.27 0.41 9.57
CA ALA A 108 -17.65 0.39 10.03
C ALA A 108 -18.53 -0.52 9.14
N PRO A 109 -19.62 -1.09 9.69
CA PRO A 109 -20.65 -1.76 8.91
C PRO A 109 -21.27 -0.83 7.85
N CYS A 110 -21.80 -1.41 6.78
CA CYS A 110 -22.46 -0.65 5.73
C CYS A 110 -23.63 0.16 6.28
N TYR A 111 -23.65 1.45 6.06
CA TYR A 111 -24.72 2.35 6.52
C TYR A 111 -26.10 1.97 6.01
N TYR A 112 -26.18 1.41 4.80
CA TYR A 112 -27.48 1.10 4.16
C TYR A 112 -28.03 -0.28 4.51
N CYS A 113 -27.22 -1.33 4.50
CA CYS A 113 -27.69 -2.71 4.69
C CYS A 113 -27.13 -3.40 5.94
N GLY A 114 -26.28 -2.72 6.71
CA GLY A 114 -25.74 -3.26 7.96
C GLY A 114 -24.68 -4.37 7.79
N ILE A 115 -24.38 -4.81 6.55
CA ILE A 115 -23.39 -5.87 6.37
C ILE A 115 -22.04 -5.42 6.90
N GLU A 116 -21.34 -6.32 7.56
CA GLU A 116 -19.96 -6.11 7.99
C GLU A 116 -19.05 -5.85 6.78
N ARG A 117 -17.77 -5.72 7.00
CA ARG A 117 -16.77 -5.44 5.95
C ARG A 117 -16.82 -6.48 4.83
N SER A 118 -17.16 -6.06 3.62
CA SER A 118 -17.47 -6.95 2.48
C SER A 118 -16.46 -6.89 1.34
N ASN A 119 -15.56 -5.90 1.34
CA ASN A 119 -14.49 -5.80 0.34
C ASN A 119 -13.21 -6.40 0.90
N HIS A 120 -12.61 -7.31 0.15
CA HIS A 120 -11.30 -7.89 0.50
C HIS A 120 -10.20 -7.28 -0.39
N LYS A 121 -9.16 -6.74 0.22
CA LYS A 121 -8.04 -6.15 -0.50
C LYS A 121 -6.72 -6.79 -0.10
N VAL A 122 -6.09 -7.44 -1.05
CA VAL A 122 -4.73 -7.98 -0.92
C VAL A 122 -3.72 -6.96 -1.47
N THR A 123 -2.60 -6.82 -0.82
CA THR A 123 -1.50 -5.98 -1.28
C THR A 123 -0.18 -6.76 -1.28
N LYS A 124 0.84 -6.25 -1.99
CA LYS A 124 2.18 -6.85 -2.00
C LYS A 124 2.76 -7.08 -0.60
N ASN A 125 2.39 -6.22 0.36
CA ASN A 125 2.91 -6.20 1.73
C ASN A 125 1.96 -6.82 2.75
N CYS A 126 0.72 -7.17 2.35
CA CYS A 126 -0.26 -7.86 3.17
C CYS A 126 -0.93 -8.93 2.32
N LYS A 127 -0.39 -10.15 2.41
CA LYS A 127 -0.86 -11.29 1.63
C LYS A 127 -2.17 -11.88 2.16
N GLU A 128 -2.42 -11.72 3.45
CA GLU A 128 -3.65 -12.16 4.12
C GLU A 128 -4.85 -11.27 3.75
N GLY A 129 -4.56 -10.08 3.22
CA GLY A 129 -5.58 -9.12 2.80
C GLY A 129 -6.24 -8.37 3.95
N TYR A 130 -7.12 -7.45 3.59
CA TYR A 130 -7.89 -6.62 4.52
C TYR A 130 -9.34 -6.55 4.10
N ASP A 131 -10.21 -6.82 5.05
CA ASP A 131 -11.64 -6.63 4.87
C ASP A 131 -12.02 -5.20 5.25
N HIS A 132 -12.69 -4.53 4.34
CA HIS A 132 -13.12 -3.15 4.52
C HIS A 132 -14.40 -2.85 3.74
N ASN A 133 -15.14 -1.83 4.14
CA ASN A 133 -16.17 -1.25 3.30
C ASN A 133 -15.62 -0.08 2.48
N GLY A 134 -16.37 0.41 1.53
CA GLY A 134 -16.08 1.63 0.79
C GLY A 134 -16.63 2.85 1.52
N ILE A 135 -16.53 3.98 0.86
CA ILE A 135 -17.08 5.27 1.29
C ILE A 135 -18.03 5.75 0.21
N ASP A 136 -19.27 5.97 0.56
CA ASP A 136 -20.28 6.61 -0.29
C ASP A 136 -20.50 8.06 0.12
N ARG A 137 -20.93 8.89 -0.82
CA ARG A 137 -21.36 10.26 -0.59
C ARG A 137 -22.88 10.30 -0.48
N ILE A 138 -23.38 10.88 0.60
CA ILE A 138 -24.83 11.04 0.82
C ILE A 138 -25.44 11.84 -0.33
N ASP A 139 -24.83 12.98 -0.64
CA ASP A 139 -25.11 13.80 -1.80
C ASP A 139 -23.94 13.66 -2.82
N SER A 140 -24.25 13.11 -3.99
CA SER A 140 -23.28 12.85 -5.05
C SER A 140 -22.74 14.12 -5.72
N SER A 141 -23.39 15.26 -5.56
CA SER A 141 -22.94 16.57 -6.06
C SER A 141 -21.85 17.20 -5.19
N ILE A 142 -21.77 16.80 -3.91
CA ILE A 142 -20.78 17.27 -2.94
C ILE A 142 -19.60 16.29 -2.90
N GLY A 143 -18.42 16.81 -2.56
CA GLY A 143 -17.20 16.01 -2.43
C GLY A 143 -17.16 15.11 -1.19
N TYR A 144 -15.98 14.54 -0.95
CA TYR A 144 -15.70 13.71 0.23
C TYR A 144 -15.36 14.61 1.41
N VAL A 145 -16.40 15.16 2.03
CA VAL A 145 -16.30 16.05 3.19
C VAL A 145 -16.96 15.41 4.41
N PHE A 146 -16.52 15.80 5.60
CA PHE A 146 -17.14 15.32 6.84
C PHE A 146 -18.63 15.70 6.87
N GLY A 147 -19.48 14.74 7.23
CA GLY A 147 -20.95 14.90 7.20
C GLY A 147 -21.62 14.55 5.88
N ASN A 148 -20.87 14.45 4.76
CA ASN A 148 -21.39 13.98 3.47
C ASN A 148 -20.97 12.56 3.11
N VAL A 149 -20.30 11.84 3.99
CA VAL A 149 -19.76 10.49 3.72
C VAL A 149 -20.25 9.47 4.73
N VAL A 150 -20.52 8.25 4.24
CA VAL A 150 -20.94 7.11 5.05
C VAL A 150 -20.20 5.84 4.62
N PRO A 151 -19.99 4.87 5.55
CA PRO A 151 -19.48 3.56 5.18
C PRO A 151 -20.46 2.84 4.25
N CYS A 152 -19.96 2.25 3.16
CA CYS A 152 -20.85 1.63 2.19
C CYS A 152 -20.21 0.37 1.58
N CYS A 153 -20.92 -0.74 1.61
CA CYS A 153 -20.51 -1.95 0.91
C CYS A 153 -20.57 -1.75 -0.62
N LYS A 154 -19.83 -2.58 -1.34
CA LYS A 154 -19.77 -2.49 -2.80
C LYS A 154 -21.15 -2.62 -3.47
N VAL A 155 -21.99 -3.53 -2.95
CA VAL A 155 -23.34 -3.78 -3.49
C VAL A 155 -24.22 -2.55 -3.36
N CYS A 156 -24.32 -1.99 -2.15
CA CYS A 156 -25.14 -0.79 -1.91
C CYS A 156 -24.60 0.43 -2.69
N ASN A 157 -23.28 0.56 -2.80
CA ASN A 157 -22.68 1.67 -3.54
C ASN A 157 -23.00 1.62 -5.03
N TYR A 158 -22.93 0.42 -5.64
CA TYR A 158 -23.33 0.25 -7.04
C TYR A 158 -24.86 0.42 -7.23
N ALA A 159 -25.68 -0.13 -6.33
CA ALA A 159 -27.13 -0.01 -6.43
C ALA A 159 -27.61 1.44 -6.25
N LYS A 160 -26.96 2.20 -5.35
CA LYS A 160 -27.29 3.62 -5.15
C LYS A 160 -26.89 4.48 -6.34
N SER A 161 -25.71 4.21 -6.94
CA SER A 161 -25.20 5.00 -8.07
C SER A 161 -25.30 6.51 -7.81
N ASP A 162 -26.03 7.24 -8.65
CA ASP A 162 -26.21 8.69 -8.58
C ASP A 162 -27.47 9.12 -7.79
N MET A 163 -28.25 8.16 -7.29
CA MET A 163 -29.43 8.47 -6.47
C MET A 163 -29.01 9.19 -5.18
N SER A 164 -29.84 10.13 -4.76
CA SER A 164 -29.74 10.65 -3.40
C SER A 164 -30.00 9.55 -2.37
N GLN A 165 -29.56 9.74 -1.15
CA GLN A 165 -29.81 8.79 -0.06
C GLN A 165 -31.31 8.46 0.09
N LYS A 166 -32.18 9.48 0.03
CA LYS A 166 -33.64 9.31 0.16
C LYS A 166 -34.21 8.48 -0.99
N GLU A 167 -33.83 8.77 -2.21
CA GLU A 167 -34.28 8.01 -3.39
C GLU A 167 -33.87 6.55 -3.32
N PHE A 168 -32.62 6.30 -2.94
CA PHE A 168 -32.10 4.95 -2.79
C PHE A 168 -32.84 4.16 -1.73
N ILE A 169 -33.08 4.73 -0.54
CA ILE A 169 -33.82 4.06 0.54
C ILE A 169 -35.26 3.76 0.12
N LEU A 170 -35.93 4.71 -0.53
CA LEU A 170 -37.30 4.51 -1.03
C LEU A 170 -37.37 3.46 -2.13
N TRP A 171 -36.36 3.44 -3.02
CA TRP A 171 -36.24 2.41 -4.04
C TRP A 171 -36.03 1.03 -3.43
N ALA A 172 -35.08 0.89 -2.50
CA ALA A 172 -34.81 -0.37 -1.82
C ALA A 172 -36.03 -0.91 -1.07
N LYS A 173 -36.78 -0.03 -0.37
CA LYS A 173 -38.01 -0.37 0.28
C LYS A 173 -39.05 -0.88 -0.73
N ARG A 174 -39.28 -0.16 -1.83
CA ARG A 174 -40.25 -0.58 -2.87
C ARG A 174 -39.87 -1.94 -3.47
N VAL A 175 -38.59 -2.22 -3.70
CA VAL A 175 -38.13 -3.53 -4.17
C VAL A 175 -38.43 -4.61 -3.12
N ALA A 176 -38.06 -4.38 -1.86
CA ALA A 176 -38.30 -5.32 -0.78
C ALA A 176 -39.81 -5.63 -0.58
N ASP A 177 -40.64 -4.59 -0.56
CA ASP A 177 -42.10 -4.74 -0.41
C ASP A 177 -42.72 -5.55 -1.58
N HIS A 178 -42.29 -5.30 -2.82
CA HIS A 178 -42.78 -5.99 -4.01
C HIS A 178 -42.33 -7.46 -4.07
N THR A 179 -41.07 -7.73 -3.67
CA THR A 179 -40.47 -9.08 -3.79
C THR A 179 -40.63 -9.93 -2.54
N LYS A 180 -41.33 -9.47 -1.52
CA LYS A 180 -41.49 -10.17 -0.24
C LYS A 180 -41.99 -11.61 -0.42
N ALA A 181 -43.08 -11.79 -1.19
CA ALA A 181 -43.66 -13.09 -1.47
C ALA A 181 -42.73 -14.01 -2.28
N MET A 182 -41.86 -13.44 -3.13
CA MET A 182 -40.82 -14.20 -3.87
C MET A 182 -39.70 -14.65 -2.94
N ALA A 183 -39.26 -13.80 -2.02
CA ALA A 183 -38.20 -14.12 -1.07
C ALA A 183 -38.59 -15.27 -0.12
N GLU A 184 -39.87 -15.38 0.27
CA GLU A 184 -40.37 -16.46 1.09
C GLU A 184 -40.29 -17.84 0.40
N GLN A 185 -40.13 -17.88 -0.94
CA GLN A 185 -39.97 -19.14 -1.70
C GLN A 185 -38.52 -19.63 -1.72
N TRP A 186 -37.56 -18.79 -1.34
CA TRP A 186 -36.10 -19.10 -1.40
C TRP A 186 -35.45 -19.24 -0.01
N GLY A 187 -36.17 -19.03 1.06
CA GLY A 187 -35.79 -19.25 2.47
C GLY A 187 -36.39 -20.50 3.00
#